data_2a7984c6c18569d6c3434bc74f73a888
#
_entry.id   2a7984c6c18569d6c3434bc74f73a888
#
_cell.length_a   1.000
_cell.length_b   1.000
_cell.length_c   1.000
_cell.angle_alpha   90.00
_cell.angle_beta   90.00
_cell.angle_gamma   90.00
#
_symmetry.space_group_name_H-M   'P 1'
#
loop_
_entity.id
_entity.type
_entity.pdbx_description
1 polymer ?
#
loop_
_entity_poly.entity_id
_entity_poly.type
_entity_poly.pdbx_seq_one_letter_code
_entity_poly.pdbx_strand_id
1 'polypeptide(L)'
;MNIKTVKDLIELIKDTDVVELDWTPERIHIIRRSSPYESAPSRPHENDRTSISMKEKHTVTVTSPLVGTFYRSPSPETSPYVQVGDRVAKNQVLCVIEAMKLMNEIESHVDGTVAAILKQDGERVGYGDQLFIIEEL
;
A
#
# COMPACT_ATOMS: atom_id res chain seq x y z
N MET A 1 -4.55 3.52 -27.79
CA MET A 1 -3.79 2.28 -27.76
C MET A 1 -4.50 1.24 -28.62
N ASN A 2 -3.77 0.54 -29.48
CA ASN A 2 -4.35 -0.17 -30.60
C ASN A 2 -4.77 -1.59 -30.18
N ILE A 3 -5.96 -2.03 -30.56
CA ILE A 3 -6.52 -3.39 -30.33
C ILE A 3 -5.54 -4.51 -30.73
N LYS A 4 -4.64 -4.23 -31.66
CA LYS A 4 -3.59 -5.12 -32.12
C LYS A 4 -2.59 -5.49 -31.00
N THR A 5 -2.22 -4.55 -30.16
CA THR A 5 -1.28 -4.75 -29.02
C THR A 5 -1.85 -5.65 -27.94
N VAL A 6 -3.16 -5.60 -27.71
CA VAL A 6 -3.85 -6.47 -26.73
C VAL A 6 -3.94 -7.91 -27.23
N LYS A 7 -4.19 -8.10 -28.52
CA LYS A 7 -4.21 -9.44 -29.15
C LYS A 7 -2.83 -10.08 -29.12
N ASP A 8 -1.78 -9.32 -29.44
CA ASP A 8 -0.40 -9.82 -29.44
C ASP A 8 0.03 -10.21 -28.01
N LEU A 9 -0.42 -9.47 -26.99
CA LEU A 9 -0.16 -9.79 -25.59
C LEU A 9 -0.90 -11.05 -25.14
N ILE A 10 -2.17 -11.23 -25.54
CA ILE A 10 -2.95 -12.44 -25.24
C ILE A 10 -2.34 -13.66 -25.92
N GLU A 11 -1.83 -13.52 -27.15
CA GLU A 11 -1.21 -14.61 -27.89
C GLU A 11 0.13 -15.03 -27.26
N LEU A 12 0.88 -14.07 -26.72
CA LEU A 12 2.16 -14.31 -26.04
C LEU A 12 2.01 -15.09 -24.72
N ILE A 13 0.87 -14.92 -24.02
CA ILE A 13 0.63 -15.57 -22.70
C ILE A 13 -0.19 -16.87 -22.83
N LYS A 14 -0.67 -17.21 -24.03
CA LYS A 14 -1.60 -18.33 -24.27
C LYS A 14 -1.01 -19.71 -23.89
N ASP A 15 0.32 -19.85 -23.96
CA ASP A 15 1.05 -21.07 -23.63
C ASP A 15 1.86 -20.96 -22.33
N THR A 16 1.49 -20.01 -21.45
CA THR A 16 2.19 -19.79 -20.18
C THR A 16 1.26 -20.02 -18.99
N ASP A 17 1.84 -20.38 -17.82
CA ASP A 17 1.11 -20.63 -16.57
C ASP A 17 0.56 -19.34 -15.92
N VAL A 18 0.14 -18.37 -16.73
CA VAL A 18 -0.49 -17.13 -16.24
C VAL A 18 -1.95 -17.40 -15.91
N VAL A 19 -2.30 -17.21 -14.65
CA VAL A 19 -3.66 -17.46 -14.14
C VAL A 19 -4.51 -16.20 -14.18
N GLU A 20 -3.88 -15.04 -14.04
CA GLU A 20 -4.57 -13.76 -13.98
C GLU A 20 -3.69 -12.65 -14.59
N LEU A 21 -4.30 -11.82 -15.41
CA LEU A 21 -3.67 -10.66 -16.03
C LEU A 21 -4.57 -9.45 -15.86
N ASP A 22 -4.18 -8.57 -14.93
CA ASP A 22 -4.80 -7.25 -14.77
C ASP A 22 -4.02 -6.21 -15.54
N TRP A 23 -4.72 -5.50 -16.39
CA TRP A 23 -4.14 -4.45 -17.20
C TRP A 23 -4.84 -3.11 -16.98
N THR A 24 -4.04 -2.11 -16.63
CA THR A 24 -4.43 -0.70 -16.63
C THR A 24 -3.41 0.10 -17.46
N PRO A 25 -3.76 1.30 -17.98
CA PRO A 25 -2.83 2.11 -18.79
C PRO A 25 -1.48 2.40 -18.15
N GLU A 26 -1.39 2.27 -16.82
CA GLU A 26 -0.20 2.62 -16.04
C GLU A 26 0.49 1.43 -15.36
N ARG A 27 -0.16 0.24 -15.34
CA ARG A 27 0.38 -0.93 -14.63
C ARG A 27 -0.09 -2.24 -15.24
N ILE A 28 0.85 -3.18 -15.39
CA ILE A 28 0.58 -4.57 -15.74
C ILE A 28 0.87 -5.42 -14.50
N HIS A 29 -0.11 -6.20 -14.05
CA HIS A 29 0.05 -7.17 -12.98
C HIS A 29 -0.14 -8.58 -13.54
N ILE A 30 0.86 -9.44 -13.39
CA ILE A 30 0.86 -10.81 -13.91
C ILE A 30 1.02 -11.77 -12.75
N ILE A 31 0.04 -12.65 -12.53
CA ILE A 31 0.14 -13.75 -11.55
C ILE A 31 0.43 -15.04 -12.28
N ARG A 32 1.55 -15.69 -11.96
CA ARG A 32 1.92 -17.02 -12.44
C ARG A 32 1.61 -18.07 -11.40
N ARG A 33 1.06 -19.19 -11.81
CA ARG A 33 0.97 -20.37 -10.96
C ARG A 33 2.33 -21.06 -10.95
N SER A 34 3.00 -21.07 -9.80
CA SER A 34 4.16 -21.95 -9.62
C SER A 34 3.66 -23.39 -9.55
N SER A 35 4.01 -24.18 -10.55
CA SER A 35 3.72 -25.61 -10.56
C SER A 35 4.46 -26.29 -9.41
N PRO A 36 3.80 -27.07 -8.53
CA PRO A 36 4.51 -27.95 -7.62
C PRO A 36 5.04 -29.13 -8.44
N TYR A 37 6.35 -29.25 -8.52
CA TYR A 37 7.00 -30.45 -9.03
C TYR A 37 6.64 -31.65 -8.15
N GLU A 38 6.11 -32.63 -8.83
CA GLU A 38 5.70 -33.95 -8.39
C GLU A 38 6.87 -34.74 -7.81
N SER A 39 6.74 -35.26 -6.60
CA SER A 39 7.33 -36.58 -6.24
C SER A 39 6.65 -37.19 -5.02
N ALA A 40 5.84 -38.18 -5.36
CA ALA A 40 5.60 -39.49 -4.71
C ALA A 40 5.18 -39.59 -3.24
N PRO A 41 4.46 -40.69 -2.88
CA PRO A 41 3.44 -40.68 -1.84
C PRO A 41 3.92 -41.32 -0.54
N SER A 42 3.52 -40.79 0.58
CA SER A 42 3.30 -41.61 1.79
C SER A 42 2.59 -40.88 2.92
N ARG A 43 1.41 -41.41 3.19
CA ARG A 43 0.70 -41.56 4.48
C ARG A 43 0.06 -40.38 5.16
N PRO A 44 -1.16 -40.61 5.68
CA PRO A 44 -2.01 -39.58 6.27
C PRO A 44 -1.65 -39.38 7.73
N HIS A 45 -1.43 -38.13 8.12
CA HIS A 45 -1.59 -37.73 9.51
C HIS A 45 -2.66 -36.66 9.58
N GLU A 46 -3.65 -37.06 10.30
CA GLU A 46 -4.83 -36.37 10.79
C GLU A 46 -4.42 -35.12 11.60
N ASN A 47 -5.25 -34.08 11.46
CA ASN A 47 -5.39 -32.95 12.37
C ASN A 47 -4.21 -31.99 12.55
N ASP A 48 -4.18 -30.93 11.77
CA ASP A 48 -4.33 -29.61 12.40
C ASP A 48 -4.91 -28.60 11.40
N ARG A 49 -6.20 -28.32 11.53
CA ARG A 49 -6.87 -27.24 10.84
C ARG A 49 -6.49 -25.93 11.54
N THR A 50 -5.27 -25.48 11.33
CA THR A 50 -4.99 -24.07 11.51
C THR A 50 -5.37 -23.37 10.21
N SER A 51 -6.66 -23.05 10.10
CA SER A 51 -7.12 -22.04 9.16
C SER A 51 -6.39 -20.76 9.53
N ILE A 52 -5.28 -20.50 8.86
CA ILE A 52 -4.73 -19.16 8.77
C ILE A 52 -5.75 -18.40 7.92
N SER A 53 -6.75 -17.84 8.60
CA SER A 53 -7.56 -16.78 8.04
C SER A 53 -6.58 -15.67 7.72
N MET A 54 -6.13 -15.59 6.49
CA MET A 54 -5.54 -14.37 5.94
C MET A 54 -6.68 -13.36 5.97
N LYS A 55 -6.81 -12.67 7.11
CA LYS A 55 -7.61 -11.47 7.22
C LYS A 55 -7.02 -10.54 6.18
N GLU A 56 -7.72 -10.29 5.10
CA GLU A 56 -7.33 -9.31 4.10
C GLU A 56 -7.10 -8.00 4.85
N LYS A 57 -5.86 -7.59 4.94
CA LYS A 57 -5.48 -6.36 5.61
C LYS A 57 -5.90 -5.21 4.70
N HIS A 58 -6.99 -4.57 5.02
CA HIS A 58 -7.42 -3.36 4.35
C HIS A 58 -6.42 -2.25 4.65
N THR A 59 -5.77 -1.73 3.62
CA THR A 59 -4.84 -0.61 3.75
C THR A 59 -5.40 0.63 3.09
N VAL A 60 -5.32 1.75 3.79
CA VAL A 60 -5.72 3.07 3.31
C VAL A 60 -4.48 3.93 3.16
N THR A 61 -4.34 4.57 2.01
CA THR A 61 -3.26 5.51 1.74
C THR A 61 -3.72 6.94 2.04
N VAL A 62 -3.02 7.63 2.91
CA VAL A 62 -3.21 9.05 3.17
C VAL A 62 -2.34 9.85 2.21
N THR A 63 -2.95 10.75 1.45
CA THR A 63 -2.28 11.57 0.43
C THR A 63 -2.28 13.04 0.81
N SER A 64 -1.34 13.80 0.24
CA SER A 64 -1.26 15.24 0.44
C SER A 64 -2.40 15.98 -0.29
N PRO A 65 -3.17 16.82 0.39
CA PRO A 65 -4.22 17.64 -0.23
C PRO A 65 -3.68 18.94 -0.85
N LEU A 66 -2.39 19.23 -0.70
CA LEU A 66 -1.78 20.47 -1.17
C LEU A 66 -0.30 20.31 -1.49
N VAL A 67 0.27 21.30 -2.16
CA VAL A 67 1.70 21.38 -2.46
C VAL A 67 2.40 22.12 -1.32
N GLY A 68 3.48 21.53 -0.78
CA GLY A 68 4.20 22.14 0.34
C GLY A 68 5.41 21.33 0.78
N THR A 69 5.80 21.50 2.04
CA THR A 69 6.88 20.75 2.70
C THR A 69 6.28 19.91 3.82
N PHE A 70 6.58 18.63 3.81
CA PHE A 70 6.10 17.66 4.79
C PHE A 70 6.95 17.73 6.07
N TYR A 71 6.30 17.78 7.24
CA TYR A 71 6.95 17.68 8.55
C TYR A 71 6.21 16.65 9.41
N ARG A 72 6.97 15.82 10.10
CA ARG A 72 6.45 14.79 11.01
C ARG A 72 6.03 15.34 12.38
N SER A 73 6.47 16.54 12.69
CA SER A 73 6.22 17.23 13.97
C SER A 73 5.96 18.72 13.72
N PRO A 74 5.29 19.41 14.65
CA PRO A 74 5.04 20.85 14.53
C PRO A 74 6.29 21.72 14.66
N SER A 75 7.36 21.16 15.21
CA SER A 75 8.64 21.82 15.44
C SER A 75 9.77 20.81 15.45
N PRO A 76 11.00 21.17 15.01
CA PRO A 76 12.16 20.29 15.03
C PRO A 76 12.52 19.73 16.41
N GLU A 77 12.10 20.41 17.47
CA GLU A 77 12.39 20.03 18.87
C GLU A 77 11.31 19.12 19.46
N THR A 78 10.22 18.87 18.74
CA THR A 78 9.10 18.06 19.22
C THR A 78 9.14 16.66 18.62
N SER A 79 8.62 15.69 19.36
CA SER A 79 8.46 14.33 18.87
C SER A 79 7.51 14.28 17.68
N PRO A 80 7.71 13.35 16.73
CA PRO A 80 6.77 13.12 15.64
C PRO A 80 5.37 12.80 16.16
N TYR A 81 4.35 13.22 15.44
CA TYR A 81 2.95 12.91 15.77
C TYR A 81 2.70 11.41 15.83
N VAL A 82 3.28 10.66 14.87
CA VAL A 82 3.14 9.21 14.77
C VAL A 82 4.42 8.56 14.25
N GLN A 83 4.58 7.27 14.58
CA GLN A 83 5.64 6.40 14.08
C GLN A 83 5.04 5.16 13.41
N VAL A 84 5.86 4.45 12.64
CA VAL A 84 5.45 3.14 12.07
C VAL A 84 5.16 2.18 13.21
N GLY A 85 4.00 1.54 13.17
CA GLY A 85 3.50 0.65 14.21
C GLY A 85 2.55 1.30 15.21
N ASP A 86 2.43 2.63 15.22
CA ASP A 86 1.50 3.33 16.13
C ASP A 86 0.05 3.12 15.70
N ARG A 87 -0.83 2.98 16.68
CA ARG A 87 -2.27 3.04 16.46
C ARG A 87 -2.72 4.49 16.31
N VAL A 88 -3.56 4.71 15.33
CA VAL A 88 -4.16 6.00 15.03
C VAL A 88 -5.67 5.89 14.98
N ALA A 89 -6.33 6.92 15.44
CA ALA A 89 -7.79 7.06 15.34
C ALA A 89 -8.15 7.97 14.17
N LYS A 90 -9.37 7.84 13.70
CA LYS A 90 -9.93 8.78 12.73
C LYS A 90 -9.88 10.21 13.29
N ASN A 91 -9.49 11.17 12.45
CA ASN A 91 -9.25 12.59 12.76
C ASN A 91 -8.04 12.84 13.69
N GLN A 92 -7.20 11.84 13.89
CA GLN A 92 -5.92 12.05 14.58
C GLN A 92 -4.91 12.67 13.63
N VAL A 93 -4.19 13.72 14.07
CA VAL A 93 -3.14 14.37 13.29
C VAL A 93 -1.96 13.41 13.08
N LEU A 94 -1.55 13.26 11.82
CA LEU A 94 -0.44 12.40 11.41
C LEU A 94 0.82 13.18 11.08
N CYS A 95 0.66 14.36 10.49
CA CYS A 95 1.76 15.22 10.08
C CYS A 95 1.25 16.64 9.83
N VAL A 96 2.17 17.55 9.53
CA VAL A 96 1.86 18.89 9.04
C VAL A 96 2.50 19.12 7.68
N ILE A 97 1.83 19.90 6.84
CA ILE A 97 2.37 20.37 5.57
C ILE A 97 2.44 21.88 5.60
N GLU A 98 3.65 22.41 5.49
CA GLU A 98 3.87 23.84 5.35
C GLU A 98 3.62 24.26 3.89
N ALA A 99 2.61 25.06 3.69
CA ALA A 99 2.30 25.66 2.40
C ALA A 99 1.99 27.13 2.59
N MET A 100 2.61 28.00 1.80
CA MET A 100 2.39 29.46 1.87
C MET A 100 2.56 30.03 3.30
N LYS A 101 3.54 29.54 4.05
CA LYS A 101 3.87 29.92 5.45
C LYS A 101 2.77 29.56 6.46
N LEU A 102 1.87 28.66 6.10
CA LEU A 102 0.83 28.12 6.98
C LEU A 102 1.12 26.64 7.23
N MET A 103 0.99 26.22 8.49
CA MET A 103 1.07 24.82 8.88
C MET A 103 -0.30 24.20 8.77
N ASN A 104 -0.46 23.25 7.85
CA ASN A 104 -1.72 22.54 7.62
C ASN A 104 -1.61 21.14 8.20
N GLU A 105 -2.44 20.83 9.17
CA GLU A 105 -2.49 19.51 9.78
C GLU A 105 -3.18 18.51 8.86
N ILE A 106 -2.58 17.34 8.72
CA ILE A 106 -3.12 16.22 7.95
C ILE A 106 -3.53 15.13 8.94
N GLU A 107 -4.81 14.78 8.88
CA GLU A 107 -5.43 13.83 9.79
C GLU A 107 -5.66 12.46 9.13
N SER A 108 -5.74 11.43 9.95
CA SER A 108 -6.18 10.10 9.51
C SER A 108 -7.68 10.11 9.17
N HIS A 109 -8.05 9.44 8.08
CA HIS A 109 -9.45 9.27 7.70
C HIS A 109 -10.07 7.99 8.28
N VAL A 110 -9.25 7.12 8.87
CA VAL A 110 -9.64 5.81 9.38
C VAL A 110 -8.97 5.51 10.73
N ASP A 111 -9.55 4.57 11.46
CA ASP A 111 -8.92 3.94 12.63
C ASP A 111 -8.01 2.81 12.15
N GLY A 112 -6.77 2.78 12.62
CA GLY A 112 -5.85 1.76 12.14
C GLY A 112 -4.48 1.81 12.79
N THR A 113 -3.52 1.18 12.13
CA THR A 113 -2.11 1.17 12.52
C THR A 113 -1.26 1.72 11.38
N VAL A 114 -0.32 2.62 11.66
CA VAL A 114 0.60 3.16 10.66
C VAL A 114 1.51 2.04 10.16
N ALA A 115 1.26 1.57 8.95
CA ALA A 115 2.05 0.52 8.31
C ALA A 115 3.34 1.07 7.68
N ALA A 116 3.28 2.26 7.09
CA ALA A 116 4.45 2.92 6.51
C ALA A 116 4.30 4.44 6.49
N ILE A 117 5.43 5.12 6.56
CA ILE A 117 5.58 6.56 6.33
C ILE A 117 6.43 6.72 5.07
N LEU A 118 5.87 7.33 4.03
CA LEU A 118 6.44 7.35 2.68
C LEU A 118 7.22 8.62 2.36
N LYS A 119 7.23 9.59 3.28
CA LYS A 119 7.92 10.87 3.14
C LYS A 119 8.86 11.13 4.31
N GLN A 120 9.96 11.81 4.00
CA GLN A 120 10.93 12.23 5.01
C GLN A 120 10.60 13.62 5.55
N ASP A 121 11.03 13.89 6.77
CA ASP A 121 10.90 15.22 7.38
C ASP A 121 11.62 16.28 6.54
N GLY A 122 10.93 17.38 6.23
CA GLY A 122 11.44 18.42 5.34
C GLY A 122 11.34 18.13 3.85
N GLU A 123 10.75 17.00 3.43
CA GLU A 123 10.58 16.63 2.02
C GLU A 123 9.47 17.45 1.35
N ARG A 124 9.72 17.87 0.10
CA ARG A 124 8.67 18.51 -0.71
C ARG A 124 7.65 17.51 -1.18
N VAL A 125 6.39 17.89 -1.07
CA VAL A 125 5.25 17.08 -1.51
C VAL A 125 4.36 17.87 -2.45
N GLY A 126 3.79 17.15 -3.42
CA GLY A 126 2.77 17.64 -4.33
C GLY A 126 1.37 17.20 -3.93
N TYR A 127 0.37 17.77 -4.58
CA TYR A 127 -1.01 17.31 -4.44
C TYR A 127 -1.13 15.84 -4.88
N GLY A 128 -1.72 15.01 -4.03
CA GLY A 128 -1.90 13.57 -4.29
C GLY A 128 -0.69 12.70 -3.97
N ASP A 129 0.43 13.27 -3.53
CA ASP A 129 1.59 12.48 -3.09
C ASP A 129 1.22 11.62 -1.89
N GLN A 130 1.65 10.36 -1.90
CA GLN A 130 1.40 9.42 -0.82
C GLN A 130 2.28 9.76 0.39
N LEU A 131 1.66 9.91 1.55
CA LEU A 131 2.31 10.28 2.80
C LEU A 131 2.43 9.09 3.76
N PHE A 132 1.30 8.40 4.00
CA PHE A 132 1.21 7.27 4.93
C PHE A 132 0.42 6.12 4.32
N ILE A 133 0.75 4.91 4.77
CA ILE A 133 -0.09 3.73 4.60
C ILE A 133 -0.60 3.33 5.99
N ILE A 134 -1.91 3.26 6.15
CA ILE A 134 -2.58 2.85 7.39
C ILE A 134 -3.26 1.52 7.14
N GLU A 135 -2.99 0.55 7.99
CA GLU A 135 -3.69 -0.74 8.04
C GLU A 135 -4.94 -0.55 8.90
N GLU A 136 -6.12 -0.63 8.28
CA GLU A 136 -7.42 -0.46 8.94
C GLU A 136 -7.70 -1.63 9.91
N LEU A 137 -8.30 -1.32 11.06
CA LEU A 137 -8.59 -2.31 12.11
C LEU A 137 -9.92 -3.05 11.85
#